data_7c695bdf6012d8eacd4419917d7c46b6
#
_entry.id   7c695bdf6012d8eacd4419917d7c46b6
#
_cell.length_a   1.000
_cell.length_b   1.000
_cell.length_c   1.000
_cell.angle_alpha   90.00
_cell.angle_beta   90.00
_cell.angle_gamma   90.00
#
_symmetry.space_group_name_H-M   'P 1'
#
loop_
_entity.id
_entity.type
_entity.pdbx_description
1 polymer ?
#
loop_
_entity_poly.entity_id
_entity_poly.type
_entity_poly.pdbx_seq_one_letter_code
_entity_poly.pdbx_strand_id
1 'polypeptide(L)'
;MARIITFYSYKGGTGRSMALANFAWILAANGKKVLTIDWDLEAPGLHRYFLPFLRDPELAETRGVVDLLWDYVNLVLSPQETWPSSVKTRLSFVW
;
A
#
# COMPACT_ATOMS: atom_id res chain seq x y z
N MET A 1 0.99 -9.71 -17.39
CA MET A 1 2.23 -9.29 -16.70
C MET A 1 1.94 -8.06 -15.83
N ALA A 2 2.35 -8.09 -14.60
CA ALA A 2 2.25 -6.92 -13.73
C ALA A 2 3.27 -5.86 -14.13
N ARG A 3 2.88 -4.59 -14.02
CA ARG A 3 3.77 -3.44 -14.24
C ARG A 3 3.86 -2.62 -12.97
N ILE A 4 5.04 -2.14 -12.63
CA ILE A 4 5.28 -1.25 -11.50
C ILE A 4 5.53 0.15 -12.04
N ILE A 5 4.79 1.11 -11.53
CA ILE A 5 4.91 2.53 -11.91
C ILE A 5 5.14 3.31 -10.62
N THR A 6 6.22 4.07 -10.56
CA THR A 6 6.59 4.84 -9.39
C THR A 6 6.42 6.34 -9.66
N PHE A 7 5.70 7.02 -8.76
CA PHE A 7 5.60 8.47 -8.73
C PHE A 7 6.53 8.99 -7.65
N TYR A 8 7.54 9.73 -8.04
CA TYR A 8 8.57 10.23 -7.15
C TYR A 8 8.74 11.74 -7.25
N SER A 9 8.96 12.39 -6.11
CA SER A 9 9.49 13.74 -6.02
C SER A 9 10.25 13.88 -4.71
N TYR A 10 11.34 14.65 -4.72
CA TYR A 10 12.11 14.94 -3.51
C TYR A 10 11.54 16.14 -2.74
N LYS A 11 10.58 16.84 -3.32
CA LYS A 11 9.95 18.04 -2.75
C LYS A 11 8.46 17.79 -2.54
N GLY A 12 7.93 18.21 -1.40
CA GLY A 12 6.50 18.18 -1.13
C GLY A 12 5.70 19.20 -1.95
N GLY A 13 4.38 19.04 -2.00
CA GLY A 13 3.47 19.99 -2.67
C GLY A 13 3.53 20.02 -4.19
N THR A 14 4.07 18.96 -4.82
CA THR A 14 4.20 18.87 -6.29
C THR A 14 2.97 18.27 -6.99
N GLY A 15 1.94 17.86 -6.25
CA GLY A 15 0.76 17.18 -6.79
C GLY A 15 0.96 15.70 -7.09
N ARG A 16 2.02 15.09 -6.55
CA ARG A 16 2.35 13.67 -6.77
C ARG A 16 1.22 12.71 -6.44
N SER A 17 0.63 12.83 -5.25
CA SER A 17 -0.46 11.95 -4.82
C SER A 17 -1.70 12.12 -5.69
N MET A 18 -2.03 13.33 -6.10
CA MET A 18 -3.14 13.61 -7.01
C MET A 18 -2.89 13.00 -8.38
N ALA A 19 -1.69 13.15 -8.93
CA ALA A 19 -1.31 12.57 -10.21
C ALA A 19 -1.40 11.03 -10.18
N LEU A 20 -0.90 10.40 -9.11
CA LEU A 20 -0.99 8.95 -8.91
C LEU A 20 -2.46 8.50 -8.84
N ALA A 21 -3.28 9.19 -8.04
CA ALA A 21 -4.69 8.85 -7.88
C ALA A 21 -5.46 8.93 -9.20
N ASN A 22 -5.26 10.00 -9.97
CA ASN A 22 -5.87 10.15 -11.29
C ASN A 22 -5.41 9.07 -12.27
N PHE A 23 -4.13 8.74 -12.27
CA PHE A 23 -3.58 7.69 -13.12
C PHE A 23 -4.15 6.32 -12.77
N ALA A 24 -4.21 5.99 -11.47
CA ALA A 24 -4.81 4.76 -10.99
C ALA A 24 -6.28 4.65 -11.39
N TRP A 25 -7.02 5.74 -11.27
CA TRP A 25 -8.42 5.81 -11.69
C TRP A 25 -8.60 5.53 -13.18
N ILE A 26 -7.79 6.17 -14.03
CA ILE A 26 -7.84 5.97 -15.48
C ILE A 26 -7.57 4.50 -15.83
N LEU A 27 -6.57 3.88 -15.21
CA LEU A 27 -6.26 2.47 -15.44
C LEU A 27 -7.40 1.55 -15.01
N ALA A 28 -7.99 1.80 -13.84
CA ALA A 28 -9.12 1.02 -13.33
C ALA A 28 -10.36 1.17 -14.23
N ALA A 29 -10.65 2.39 -14.69
CA ALA A 29 -11.74 2.65 -15.64
C ALA A 29 -11.55 1.95 -16.99
N ASN A 30 -10.29 1.67 -17.36
CA ASN A 30 -9.95 0.86 -18.54
C ASN A 30 -9.83 -0.65 -18.23
N GLY A 31 -10.45 -1.11 -17.16
CA GLY A 31 -10.54 -2.53 -16.81
C GLY A 31 -9.24 -3.16 -16.29
N LYS A 32 -8.26 -2.35 -15.87
CA LYS A 32 -7.03 -2.86 -15.26
C LYS A 32 -7.21 -3.08 -13.77
N LYS A 33 -6.61 -4.13 -13.23
CA LYS A 33 -6.47 -4.31 -11.78
C LYS A 33 -5.31 -3.44 -11.30
N VAL A 34 -5.58 -2.55 -10.36
CA VAL A 34 -4.60 -1.57 -9.87
C VAL A 34 -4.43 -1.74 -8.37
N LEU A 35 -3.17 -1.84 -7.94
CA LEU A 35 -2.77 -1.73 -6.55
C LEU A 35 -2.03 -0.41 -6.37
N THR A 36 -2.47 0.43 -5.45
CA THR A 36 -1.78 1.66 -5.09
C THR A 36 -1.12 1.51 -3.73
N ILE A 37 0.13 1.96 -3.62
CA ILE A 37 0.92 1.90 -2.40
C ILE A 37 1.38 3.32 -2.06
N ASP A 38 1.06 3.78 -0.85
CA ASP A 38 1.51 5.07 -0.33
C ASP A 38 2.74 4.86 0.55
N TRP A 39 3.91 5.32 0.07
CA TRP A 39 5.17 5.28 0.81
C TRP A 39 5.43 6.54 1.65
N ASP A 40 4.50 7.48 1.68
CA ASP A 40 4.60 8.65 2.55
C ASP A 40 4.18 8.27 3.98
N LEU A 41 5.12 7.70 4.73
CA LEU A 41 4.86 7.17 6.07
C LEU A 41 4.65 8.27 7.11
N GLU A 42 5.09 9.51 6.86
CA GLU A 42 4.91 10.63 7.77
C GLU A 42 3.53 11.28 7.63
N ALA A 43 3.08 11.45 6.39
CA ALA A 43 1.83 12.13 6.08
C ALA A 43 1.04 11.40 4.98
N PRO A 44 0.63 10.15 5.20
CA PRO A 44 -0.09 9.37 4.21
C PRO A 44 -1.43 10.04 3.88
N GLY A 45 -1.74 10.19 2.63
CA GLY A 45 -2.95 10.89 2.20
C GLY A 45 -3.58 10.34 0.93
N LEU A 46 -2.96 9.36 0.30
CA LEU A 46 -3.45 8.79 -0.96
C LEU A 46 -4.85 8.19 -0.84
N HIS A 47 -5.16 7.56 0.29
CA HIS A 47 -6.49 6.96 0.56
C HIS A 47 -7.63 7.98 0.46
N ARG A 48 -7.38 9.26 0.74
CA ARG A 48 -8.39 10.33 0.70
C ARG A 48 -9.01 10.51 -0.70
N TYR A 49 -8.25 10.22 -1.74
CA TYR A 49 -8.75 10.27 -3.12
C TYR A 49 -9.69 9.12 -3.48
N PHE A 50 -9.72 8.06 -2.65
CA PHE A 50 -10.50 6.86 -2.89
C PHE A 50 -11.57 6.60 -1.82
N LEU A 51 -11.79 7.55 -0.89
CA LEU A 51 -12.74 7.40 0.23
C LEU A 51 -14.10 6.79 -0.16
N PRO A 52 -14.78 7.22 -1.25
CA PRO A 52 -16.07 6.67 -1.61
C PRO A 52 -16.04 5.18 -1.99
N PHE A 53 -14.86 4.63 -2.24
CA PHE A 53 -14.66 3.26 -2.71
C PHE A 53 -14.04 2.36 -1.63
N LEU A 54 -13.63 2.93 -0.49
CA LEU A 54 -13.03 2.18 0.60
C LEU A 54 -14.12 1.50 1.44
N ARG A 55 -13.89 0.23 1.78
CA ARG A 55 -14.75 -0.51 2.74
C ARG A 55 -14.60 0.01 4.16
N ASP A 56 -13.41 0.50 4.49
CA ASP A 56 -13.02 1.05 5.78
C ASP A 56 -12.44 2.46 5.56
N PRO A 57 -13.31 3.50 5.43
CA PRO A 57 -12.87 4.85 5.08
C PRO A 57 -11.93 5.49 6.11
N GLU A 58 -12.04 5.08 7.37
CA GLU A 58 -11.21 5.58 8.46
C GLU A 58 -9.93 4.77 8.66
N LEU A 59 -9.75 3.70 7.89
CA LEU A 59 -8.60 2.78 7.96
C LEU A 59 -8.36 2.21 9.37
N ALA A 60 -9.43 2.06 10.14
CA ALA A 60 -9.37 1.62 11.53
C ALA A 60 -9.01 0.13 11.65
N GLU A 61 -9.48 -0.69 10.72
CA GLU A 61 -9.27 -2.14 10.70
C GLU A 61 -8.36 -2.59 9.57
N THR A 62 -8.18 -1.76 8.53
CA THR A 62 -7.37 -2.09 7.36
C THR A 62 -5.90 -1.95 7.67
N ARG A 63 -5.15 -3.02 7.44
CA ARG A 63 -3.70 -3.02 7.60
C ARG A 63 -3.02 -2.34 6.42
N GLY A 64 -2.01 -1.54 6.71
CA GLY A 64 -1.26 -0.76 5.73
C GLY A 64 0.20 -1.18 5.60
N VAL A 65 0.97 -0.34 4.90
CA VAL A 65 2.41 -0.54 4.67
C VAL A 65 3.20 -0.60 5.98
N VAL A 66 2.83 0.23 6.97
CA VAL A 66 3.52 0.24 8.28
C VAL A 66 3.35 -1.09 8.99
N ASP A 67 2.15 -1.67 8.96
CA ASP A 67 1.90 -2.99 9.56
C ASP A 67 2.70 -4.08 8.87
N LEU A 68 2.81 -4.02 7.55
CA LEU A 68 3.61 -4.96 6.77
C LEU A 68 5.10 -4.86 7.13
N LEU A 69 5.62 -3.64 7.24
CA LEU A 69 7.01 -3.40 7.63
C LEU A 69 7.28 -3.87 9.07
N TRP A 70 6.33 -3.63 9.98
CA TRP A 70 6.42 -4.08 11.35
C TRP A 70 6.44 -5.60 11.45
N ASP A 71 5.57 -6.28 10.73
CA ASP A 71 5.56 -7.74 10.65
C ASP A 71 6.90 -8.28 10.10
N TYR A 72 7.43 -7.64 9.07
CA TYR A 72 8.73 -8.01 8.49
C TYR A 72 9.89 -7.84 9.48
N VAL A 73 9.95 -6.70 10.17
CA VAL A 73 10.97 -6.44 11.19
C VAL A 73 10.91 -7.48 12.31
N ASN A 74 9.73 -7.77 12.82
CA ASN A 74 9.53 -8.78 13.85
C ASN A 74 9.95 -10.18 13.38
N LEU A 75 9.66 -10.51 12.12
CA LEU A 75 10.06 -11.76 11.51
C LEU A 75 11.58 -11.90 11.44
N VAL A 76 12.28 -10.85 10.99
CA VAL A 76 13.73 -10.85 10.82
C VAL A 76 14.45 -10.89 12.19
N LEU A 77 13.90 -10.21 13.20
CA LEU A 77 14.47 -10.16 14.54
C LEU A 77 14.08 -11.35 15.43
N SER A 78 13.10 -12.15 15.01
CA SER A 78 12.67 -13.33 15.75
C SER A 78 13.65 -14.48 15.54
N PRO A 79 13.95 -15.30 16.57
CA PRO A 79 14.67 -16.54 16.38
C PRO A 79 13.95 -17.44 15.37
N GLN A 80 14.68 -18.04 14.45
CA GLN A 80 14.13 -18.83 13.32
C GLN A 80 13.23 -20.00 13.72
N GLU A 81 13.27 -20.44 14.97
CA GLU A 81 12.48 -21.56 15.47
C GLU A 81 10.99 -21.29 15.64
N THR A 82 10.56 -20.02 15.56
CA THR A 82 9.18 -19.61 15.92
C THR A 82 8.41 -18.93 14.78
N TRP A 83 8.70 -19.27 13.53
CA TRP A 83 7.92 -18.70 12.41
C TRP A 83 6.49 -19.26 12.41
N PRO A 84 5.48 -18.47 12.77
CA PRO A 84 4.10 -18.93 12.72
C PRO A 84 3.69 -19.25 11.28
N SER A 85 2.96 -20.33 11.09
CA SER A 85 2.38 -20.70 9.79
C SER A 85 1.54 -19.58 9.16
N SER A 86 0.97 -18.68 10.00
CA SER A 86 0.24 -17.48 9.59
C SER A 86 1.08 -16.47 8.79
N VAL A 87 2.40 -16.45 8.94
CA VAL A 87 3.28 -15.56 8.18
C VAL A 87 3.42 -16.02 6.74
N LYS A 88 3.48 -17.32 6.49
CA LYS A 88 3.49 -17.89 5.14
C LYS A 88 2.23 -17.51 4.35
N THR A 89 1.09 -17.45 5.01
CA THR A 89 -0.19 -17.09 4.40
C THR A 89 -0.30 -15.57 4.14
N ARG A 90 0.31 -14.73 4.98
CA ARG A 90 0.26 -13.26 4.83
C ARG A 90 1.18 -12.71 3.74
N LEU A 91 2.31 -13.35 3.50
CA LEU A 91 3.21 -12.96 2.40
C LEU A 91 2.62 -13.31 1.02
N SER A 92 1.66 -14.23 0.93
CA SER A 92 0.99 -14.57 -0.32
C SER A 92 -0.04 -13.53 -0.80
N PHE A 93 -0.37 -12.53 0.01
CA PHE A 93 -1.30 -11.44 -0.35
C PHE A 93 -0.63 -10.16 -0.87
N VAL A 94 0.68 -10.13 -1.02
CA VAL A 94 1.45 -8.96 -1.49
C VAL A 94 1.69 -9.00 -3.00
N TRP A 95 1.07 -9.94 -3.72
CA TRP A 95 1.20 -10.09 -5.18
C TRP A 95 0.03 -9.51 -5.96
#